data_fa8175c2af4a10ae3b2af093e9bc2783
#
_entry.id   fa8175c2af4a10ae3b2af093e9bc2783
#
_cell.length_a   1.000
_cell.length_b   1.000
_cell.length_c   1.000
_cell.angle_alpha   90.00
_cell.angle_beta   90.00
_cell.angle_gamma   90.00
#
_symmetry.space_group_name_H-M   'P 1'
#
loop_
_entity.id
_entity.type
_entity.pdbx_description
1 polymer ?
#
loop_
_entity_poly.entity_id
_entity_poly.type
_entity_poly.pdbx_seq_one_letter_code
_entity_poly.pdbx_strand_id
1 'polypeptide(L)'
;MLKMNLKEKIGIHLDQIKQLKGVENAVLTQRDGNPIQSTGVWFSKDEIFNVSAATSAIFNVGIHLHPNDLKYILIEGKKAKILIAPLNSPLHNSLNQLLEQQGILDKNHEFFIAITAQPDVNLGGIFLQTSECLKKIKASLITSGESFKPPLIQFNNQKIQTIIEGFNIKENEEFDLRVSSFSLSFSERISIELKKILNNFSLTIPDLKYAFITIEGGFIASKFLKNFEFNINKIDNISAMSYSLFQTANRCAWLLKKMYAQNILLDCENSFQFINGLRKSIFSTEIGKSRQKLGLIRLILPQFSKRIEDLIKQASEIQDHKVFDVKKLLGELIIK
;
A
#
# COMPACT_ATOMS: atom_id res chain seq x y z
N MET A 1 22.19 -19.04 -33.60
CA MET A 1 21.79 -18.33 -32.34
C MET A 1 20.41 -18.81 -31.94
N LEU A 2 20.29 -19.55 -30.85
CA LEU A 2 19.00 -19.96 -30.30
C LEU A 2 18.20 -18.68 -29.94
N LYS A 3 17.01 -18.59 -30.50
CA LYS A 3 16.11 -17.43 -30.25
C LYS A 3 15.62 -17.54 -28.80
N MET A 4 16.13 -16.71 -27.91
CA MET A 4 15.75 -16.67 -26.51
C MET A 4 14.24 -16.41 -26.39
N ASN A 5 13.53 -17.21 -25.60
CA ASN A 5 12.09 -17.04 -25.43
C ASN A 5 11.76 -15.82 -24.56
N LEU A 6 10.52 -15.34 -24.62
CA LEU A 6 10.09 -14.14 -23.89
C LEU A 6 10.28 -14.30 -22.37
N LYS A 7 9.98 -15.48 -21.82
CA LYS A 7 10.12 -15.77 -20.39
C LYS A 7 11.56 -15.62 -19.91
N GLU A 8 12.53 -16.12 -20.68
CA GLU A 8 13.96 -16.00 -20.38
C GLU A 8 14.41 -14.54 -20.40
N LYS A 9 13.94 -13.75 -21.40
CA LYS A 9 14.25 -12.32 -21.47
C LYS A 9 13.72 -11.57 -20.25
N ILE A 10 12.49 -11.85 -19.82
CA ILE A 10 11.92 -11.24 -18.62
C ILE A 10 12.72 -11.61 -17.38
N GLY A 11 13.12 -12.89 -17.25
CA GLY A 11 13.98 -13.34 -16.15
C GLY A 11 15.27 -12.51 -16.05
N ILE A 12 15.96 -12.31 -17.18
CA ILE A 12 17.18 -11.47 -17.23
C ILE A 12 16.90 -10.03 -16.80
N HIS A 13 15.75 -9.45 -17.19
CA HIS A 13 15.41 -8.09 -16.78
C HIS A 13 15.12 -7.99 -15.29
N LEU A 14 14.45 -8.98 -14.69
CA LEU A 14 14.25 -9.04 -13.24
C LEU A 14 15.57 -9.26 -12.48
N ASP A 15 16.48 -10.08 -13.02
CA ASP A 15 17.81 -10.31 -12.42
C ASP A 15 18.62 -9.02 -12.31
N GLN A 16 18.46 -8.07 -13.22
CA GLN A 16 19.11 -6.76 -13.13
C GLN A 16 18.65 -5.96 -11.91
N ILE A 17 17.39 -6.05 -11.51
CA ILE A 17 16.89 -5.41 -10.27
C ILE A 17 17.53 -6.08 -9.05
N LYS A 18 17.62 -7.40 -9.06
CA LYS A 18 18.20 -8.18 -7.97
C LYS A 18 19.68 -7.87 -7.71
N GLN A 19 20.43 -7.45 -8.74
CA GLN A 19 21.83 -7.04 -8.58
C GLN A 19 22.01 -5.81 -7.68
N LEU A 20 20.94 -5.03 -7.44
CA LEU A 20 20.99 -3.90 -6.53
C LEU A 20 21.13 -4.41 -5.08
N LYS A 21 22.16 -3.89 -4.37
CA LYS A 21 22.39 -4.24 -2.97
C LYS A 21 21.15 -3.97 -2.12
N GLY A 22 20.73 -4.98 -1.36
CA GLY A 22 19.56 -4.93 -0.50
C GLY A 22 18.27 -5.42 -1.15
N VAL A 23 18.23 -5.68 -2.46
CA VAL A 23 17.08 -6.35 -3.09
C VAL A 23 17.17 -7.86 -2.84
N GLU A 24 16.09 -8.44 -2.34
CA GLU A 24 16.00 -9.86 -2.04
C GLU A 24 15.38 -10.63 -3.22
N ASN A 25 14.24 -10.14 -3.71
CA ASN A 25 13.46 -10.84 -4.72
C ASN A 25 12.71 -9.86 -5.63
N ALA A 26 12.41 -10.31 -6.86
CA ALA A 26 11.53 -9.61 -7.79
C ALA A 26 10.63 -10.63 -8.52
N VAL A 27 9.35 -10.31 -8.65
CA VAL A 27 8.34 -11.16 -9.30
C VAL A 27 7.50 -10.32 -10.24
N LEU A 28 7.36 -10.73 -11.49
CA LEU A 28 6.35 -10.21 -12.39
C LEU A 28 5.06 -10.98 -12.16
N THR A 29 4.00 -10.27 -11.80
CA THR A 29 2.72 -10.82 -11.38
C THR A 29 1.59 -10.24 -12.23
N GLN A 30 0.58 -11.04 -12.52
CA GLN A 30 -0.69 -10.61 -13.09
C GLN A 30 -1.60 -10.04 -11.99
N ARG A 31 -2.51 -9.16 -12.35
CA ARG A 31 -3.45 -8.51 -11.41
C ARG A 31 -4.24 -9.47 -10.52
N ASP A 32 -4.55 -10.66 -11.03
CA ASP A 32 -5.24 -11.73 -10.29
C ASP A 32 -4.36 -12.48 -9.27
N GLY A 33 -3.07 -12.11 -9.16
CA GLY A 33 -2.11 -12.70 -8.23
C GLY A 33 -1.29 -13.87 -8.82
N ASN A 34 -1.46 -14.20 -10.11
CA ASN A 34 -0.68 -15.26 -10.74
C ASN A 34 0.75 -14.77 -11.08
N PRO A 35 1.81 -15.42 -10.56
CA PRO A 35 3.19 -15.10 -10.91
C PRO A 35 3.50 -15.57 -12.33
N ILE A 36 4.17 -14.71 -13.12
CA ILE A 36 4.60 -15.00 -14.48
C ILE A 36 6.06 -15.44 -14.51
N GLN A 37 6.92 -14.63 -13.88
CA GLN A 37 8.35 -14.87 -13.78
C GLN A 37 8.90 -14.28 -12.51
N SER A 38 9.88 -14.93 -11.91
CA SER A 38 10.49 -14.48 -10.66
C SER A 38 12.00 -14.67 -10.67
N THR A 39 12.67 -13.86 -9.86
CA THR A 39 14.08 -14.00 -9.51
C THR A 39 14.26 -13.81 -8.01
N GLY A 40 15.19 -14.54 -7.43
CA GLY A 40 15.48 -14.48 -5.99
C GLY A 40 16.10 -15.75 -5.47
N VAL A 41 16.76 -15.69 -4.33
CA VAL A 41 17.46 -16.83 -3.72
C VAL A 41 16.53 -17.65 -2.82
N TRP A 42 15.44 -17.05 -2.35
CA TRP A 42 14.67 -17.56 -1.22
C TRP A 42 13.30 -18.13 -1.58
N PHE A 43 12.90 -18.06 -2.84
CA PHE A 43 11.58 -18.48 -3.21
C PHE A 43 11.48 -19.97 -3.47
N SER A 44 10.81 -20.66 -2.55
CA SER A 44 10.03 -21.83 -2.93
C SER A 44 8.89 -21.39 -3.86
N LYS A 45 8.31 -22.30 -4.63
CA LYS A 45 7.15 -21.99 -5.48
C LYS A 45 5.98 -21.40 -4.66
N ASP A 46 5.78 -21.88 -3.43
CA ASP A 46 4.72 -21.41 -2.55
C ASP A 46 4.99 -19.98 -2.05
N GLU A 47 6.25 -19.62 -1.80
CA GLU A 47 6.62 -18.24 -1.41
C GLU A 47 6.43 -17.26 -2.56
N ILE A 48 6.80 -17.62 -3.78
CA ILE A 48 6.54 -16.79 -4.97
C ILE A 48 5.04 -16.53 -5.11
N PHE A 49 4.24 -17.56 -4.95
CA PHE A 49 2.80 -17.47 -5.05
C PHE A 49 2.21 -16.56 -3.94
N ASN A 50 2.64 -16.75 -2.70
CA ASN A 50 2.21 -15.93 -1.56
C ASN A 50 2.55 -14.45 -1.75
N VAL A 51 3.77 -14.14 -2.24
CA VAL A 51 4.17 -12.75 -2.54
C VAL A 51 3.28 -12.17 -3.64
N SER A 52 3.03 -12.92 -4.71
CA SER A 52 2.22 -12.48 -5.84
C SER A 52 0.77 -12.21 -5.44
N ALA A 53 0.14 -13.13 -4.70
CA ALA A 53 -1.23 -12.98 -4.23
C ALA A 53 -1.36 -11.81 -3.23
N ALA A 54 -0.43 -11.71 -2.27
CA ALA A 54 -0.44 -10.65 -1.28
C ALA A 54 -0.26 -9.26 -1.92
N THR A 55 0.68 -9.12 -2.85
CA THR A 55 0.95 -7.86 -3.53
C THR A 55 -0.13 -7.50 -4.54
N SER A 56 -0.84 -8.49 -5.12
CA SER A 56 -2.01 -8.27 -5.97
C SER A 56 -3.15 -7.59 -5.20
N ALA A 57 -3.43 -8.03 -3.97
CA ALA A 57 -4.46 -7.39 -3.13
C ALA A 57 -4.14 -5.91 -2.89
N ILE A 58 -2.88 -5.57 -2.59
CA ILE A 58 -2.42 -4.19 -2.42
C ILE A 58 -2.52 -3.40 -3.72
N PHE A 59 -2.07 -4.00 -4.83
CA PHE A 59 -2.12 -3.40 -6.15
C PHE A 59 -3.55 -3.02 -6.54
N ASN A 60 -4.50 -3.93 -6.34
CA ASN A 60 -5.91 -3.69 -6.64
C ASN A 60 -6.48 -2.49 -5.89
N VAL A 61 -6.21 -2.34 -4.59
CA VAL A 61 -6.66 -1.16 -3.83
C VAL A 61 -5.95 0.11 -4.32
N GLY A 62 -4.64 0.03 -4.60
CA GLY A 62 -3.85 1.18 -5.07
C GLY A 62 -4.34 1.75 -6.39
N ILE A 63 -4.66 0.91 -7.38
CA ILE A 63 -5.20 1.37 -8.67
C ILE A 63 -6.62 1.93 -8.57
N HIS A 64 -7.42 1.50 -7.59
CA HIS A 64 -8.73 2.10 -7.32
C HIS A 64 -8.61 3.50 -6.69
N LEU A 65 -7.61 3.71 -5.82
CA LEU A 65 -7.31 5.03 -5.26
C LEU A 65 -6.80 6.01 -6.32
N HIS A 66 -5.92 5.54 -7.22
CA HIS A 66 -5.25 6.35 -8.23
C HIS A 66 -5.32 5.67 -9.62
N PRO A 67 -6.50 5.63 -10.25
CA PRO A 67 -6.67 4.99 -11.56
C PRO A 67 -5.84 5.75 -12.62
N ASN A 68 -5.03 5.01 -13.38
CA ASN A 68 -4.16 5.50 -14.46
C ASN A 68 -3.06 6.50 -14.08
N ASP A 69 -2.89 6.82 -12.80
CA ASP A 69 -1.94 7.83 -12.30
C ASP A 69 -0.81 7.20 -11.46
N LEU A 70 -0.99 5.96 -11.03
CA LEU A 70 -0.09 5.25 -10.12
C LEU A 70 1.21 4.82 -10.80
N LYS A 71 2.36 5.28 -10.29
CA LYS A 71 3.71 4.85 -10.71
C LYS A 71 4.25 3.73 -9.85
N TYR A 72 4.15 3.88 -8.54
CA TYR A 72 4.68 2.94 -7.55
C TYR A 72 3.82 2.91 -6.29
N ILE A 73 3.78 1.75 -5.64
CA ILE A 73 3.38 1.61 -4.23
C ILE A 73 4.60 1.12 -3.47
N LEU A 74 5.07 1.89 -2.50
CA LEU A 74 6.15 1.50 -1.60
C LEU A 74 5.60 1.29 -0.20
N ILE A 75 5.75 0.08 0.32
CA ILE A 75 5.43 -0.26 1.70
C ILE A 75 6.72 -0.35 2.49
N GLU A 76 6.80 0.38 3.58
CA GLU A 76 7.96 0.43 4.45
C GLU A 76 7.63 -0.15 5.82
N GLY A 77 8.40 -1.13 6.22
CA GLY A 77 8.37 -1.74 7.55
C GLY A 77 9.74 -1.69 8.22
N LYS A 78 9.81 -2.13 9.48
CA LYS A 78 11.09 -2.18 10.23
C LYS A 78 12.10 -3.15 9.64
N LYS A 79 11.64 -4.25 9.06
CA LYS A 79 12.50 -5.35 8.60
C LYS A 79 12.63 -5.45 7.08
N ALA A 80 11.77 -4.77 6.34
CA ALA A 80 11.81 -4.82 4.88
C ALA A 80 11.05 -3.67 4.24
N LYS A 81 11.26 -3.54 2.92
CA LYS A 81 10.46 -2.74 2.01
C LYS A 81 9.86 -3.63 0.93
N ILE A 82 8.67 -3.28 0.47
CA ILE A 82 8.01 -3.91 -0.67
C ILE A 82 7.68 -2.81 -1.67
N LEU A 83 8.17 -2.94 -2.89
CA LEU A 83 7.86 -2.04 -3.99
C LEU A 83 6.97 -2.76 -5.00
N ILE A 84 5.85 -2.16 -5.36
CA ILE A 84 4.93 -2.63 -6.40
C ILE A 84 4.94 -1.60 -7.52
N ALA A 85 5.21 -2.04 -8.74
CA ALA A 85 5.34 -1.16 -9.91
C ALA A 85 4.45 -1.67 -11.05
N PRO A 86 3.34 -0.96 -11.39
CA PRO A 86 2.47 -1.33 -12.50
C PRO A 86 3.22 -1.35 -13.83
N LEU A 87 2.97 -2.35 -14.68
CA LEU A 87 3.56 -2.39 -16.02
C LEU A 87 3.00 -1.26 -16.91
N ASN A 88 1.71 -1.00 -16.81
CA ASN A 88 1.01 0.08 -17.52
C ASN A 88 1.09 1.45 -16.81
N SER A 89 2.03 1.60 -15.84
CA SER A 89 2.23 2.88 -15.16
C SER A 89 2.52 4.01 -16.17
N PRO A 90 2.23 5.29 -15.83
CA PRO A 90 2.50 6.44 -16.71
C PRO A 90 3.99 6.64 -17.02
N LEU A 91 4.86 5.81 -16.43
CA LEU A 91 6.25 5.68 -16.88
C LEU A 91 6.29 5.07 -18.29
N HIS A 92 6.98 5.72 -19.21
CA HIS A 92 7.13 5.25 -20.60
C HIS A 92 5.81 5.16 -21.40
N ASN A 93 4.98 6.22 -21.38
CA ASN A 93 3.67 6.29 -22.05
C ASN A 93 3.70 5.91 -23.54
N SER A 94 4.76 6.26 -24.27
CA SER A 94 4.92 5.87 -25.69
C SER A 94 4.96 4.35 -25.90
N LEU A 95 5.56 3.60 -24.96
CA LEU A 95 5.55 2.14 -25.02
C LEU A 95 4.19 1.55 -24.62
N ASN A 96 3.47 2.19 -23.69
CA ASN A 96 2.11 1.79 -23.33
C ASN A 96 1.17 1.89 -24.55
N GLN A 97 1.21 3.01 -25.27
CA GLN A 97 0.41 3.19 -26.48
C GLN A 97 0.69 2.13 -27.55
N LEU A 98 1.96 1.75 -27.74
CA LEU A 98 2.31 0.68 -28.69
C LEU A 98 1.78 -0.69 -28.22
N LEU A 99 1.84 -1.00 -26.94
CA LEU A 99 1.32 -2.25 -26.38
C LEU A 99 -0.21 -2.34 -26.51
N GLU A 100 -0.90 -1.23 -26.31
CA GLU A 100 -2.36 -1.13 -26.49
C GLU A 100 -2.75 -1.29 -27.98
N GLN A 101 -2.05 -0.62 -28.88
CA GLN A 101 -2.27 -0.72 -30.32
C GLN A 101 -2.06 -2.14 -30.86
N GLN A 102 -1.11 -2.87 -30.30
CA GLN A 102 -0.84 -4.27 -30.67
C GLN A 102 -1.77 -5.28 -29.95
N GLY A 103 -2.67 -4.81 -29.04
CA GLY A 103 -3.56 -5.69 -28.28
C GLY A 103 -2.83 -6.61 -27.30
N ILE A 104 -1.59 -6.28 -26.91
CA ILE A 104 -0.75 -7.07 -25.99
C ILE A 104 -1.17 -6.82 -24.54
N LEU A 105 -1.50 -5.55 -24.23
CA LEU A 105 -2.09 -5.16 -22.95
C LEU A 105 -3.49 -4.64 -23.22
N ASP A 106 -4.48 -5.30 -22.68
CA ASP A 106 -5.84 -4.79 -22.60
C ASP A 106 -6.17 -4.37 -21.15
N LYS A 107 -7.31 -3.70 -20.96
CA LYS A 107 -7.74 -3.23 -19.65
C LYS A 107 -7.97 -4.37 -18.62
N ASN A 108 -8.05 -5.61 -19.07
CA ASN A 108 -8.29 -6.79 -18.23
C ASN A 108 -6.98 -7.53 -17.88
N HIS A 109 -5.89 -7.24 -18.60
CA HIS A 109 -4.59 -7.89 -18.40
C HIS A 109 -3.56 -6.90 -17.86
N GLU A 110 -3.74 -6.50 -16.60
CA GLU A 110 -2.79 -5.65 -15.90
C GLU A 110 -1.74 -6.50 -15.20
N PHE A 111 -0.48 -6.08 -15.35
CA PHE A 111 0.67 -6.71 -14.74
C PHE A 111 1.42 -5.71 -13.87
N PHE A 112 2.12 -6.22 -12.87
CA PHE A 112 3.00 -5.42 -12.03
C PHE A 112 4.23 -6.21 -11.61
N ILE A 113 5.30 -5.51 -11.27
CA ILE A 113 6.48 -6.09 -10.63
C ILE A 113 6.35 -5.87 -9.13
N ALA A 114 6.46 -6.94 -8.33
CA ALA A 114 6.62 -6.85 -6.88
C ALA A 114 8.06 -7.15 -6.51
N ILE A 115 8.67 -6.29 -5.70
CA ILE A 115 10.06 -6.37 -5.27
C ILE A 115 10.09 -6.35 -3.75
N THR A 116 10.78 -7.31 -3.13
CA THR A 116 11.08 -7.30 -1.70
C THR A 116 12.53 -6.90 -1.49
N ALA A 117 12.76 -6.04 -0.52
CA ALA A 117 14.08 -5.50 -0.24
C ALA A 117 14.31 -5.28 1.26
N GLN A 118 15.58 -5.19 1.64
CA GLN A 118 16.00 -4.83 3.00
C GLN A 118 15.60 -3.39 3.36
N PRO A 119 15.48 -3.06 4.65
CA PRO A 119 15.01 -1.74 5.07
C PRO A 119 15.95 -0.59 4.69
N ASP A 120 17.21 -0.86 4.50
CA ASP A 120 18.26 0.09 4.15
C ASP A 120 18.55 0.21 2.64
N VAL A 121 17.77 -0.47 1.79
CA VAL A 121 17.91 -0.39 0.34
C VAL A 121 17.87 1.06 -0.15
N ASN A 122 18.74 1.39 -1.10
CA ASN A 122 18.75 2.72 -1.73
C ASN A 122 17.47 2.91 -2.58
N LEU A 123 16.54 3.75 -2.09
CA LEU A 123 15.26 4.01 -2.74
C LEU A 123 15.41 4.64 -4.13
N GLY A 124 16.34 5.57 -4.30
CA GLY A 124 16.62 6.16 -5.63
C GLY A 124 17.05 5.09 -6.63
N GLY A 125 17.97 4.22 -6.19
CA GLY A 125 18.45 3.10 -7.00
C GLY A 125 17.35 2.11 -7.37
N ILE A 126 16.50 1.71 -6.40
CA ILE A 126 15.44 0.73 -6.68
C ILE A 126 14.37 1.29 -7.61
N PHE A 127 13.96 2.57 -7.48
CA PHE A 127 13.03 3.21 -8.39
C PHE A 127 13.60 3.29 -9.81
N LEU A 128 14.87 3.70 -9.95
CA LEU A 128 15.53 3.80 -11.25
C LEU A 128 15.63 2.43 -11.94
N GLN A 129 16.15 1.41 -11.25
CA GLN A 129 16.31 0.07 -11.80
C GLN A 129 14.95 -0.57 -12.14
N THR A 130 13.93 -0.33 -11.32
CA THR A 130 12.57 -0.81 -11.60
C THR A 130 12.00 -0.15 -12.85
N SER A 131 12.18 1.17 -13.02
CA SER A 131 11.75 1.89 -14.22
C SER A 131 12.44 1.35 -15.47
N GLU A 132 13.74 1.12 -15.44
CA GLU A 132 14.50 0.55 -16.56
C GLU A 132 14.08 -0.91 -16.86
N CYS A 133 13.79 -1.70 -15.84
CA CYS A 133 13.28 -3.05 -16.02
C CYS A 133 11.90 -3.05 -16.69
N LEU A 134 10.97 -2.20 -16.23
CA LEU A 134 9.64 -2.03 -16.84
C LEU A 134 9.78 -1.66 -18.33
N LYS A 135 10.65 -0.71 -18.66
CA LYS A 135 10.93 -0.31 -20.04
C LYS A 135 11.41 -1.47 -20.91
N LYS A 136 12.36 -2.28 -20.40
CA LYS A 136 12.90 -3.44 -21.11
C LYS A 136 11.86 -4.55 -21.28
N ILE A 137 11.02 -4.80 -20.28
CA ILE A 137 9.92 -5.77 -20.37
C ILE A 137 8.92 -5.33 -21.44
N LYS A 138 8.47 -4.05 -21.42
CA LYS A 138 7.59 -3.49 -22.45
C LYS A 138 8.17 -3.65 -23.86
N ALA A 139 9.44 -3.28 -24.04
CA ALA A 139 10.13 -3.43 -25.33
C ALA A 139 10.23 -4.91 -25.78
N SER A 140 10.46 -5.84 -24.85
CA SER A 140 10.50 -7.28 -25.13
C SER A 140 9.14 -7.82 -25.55
N LEU A 141 8.05 -7.37 -24.93
CA LEU A 141 6.66 -7.68 -25.30
C LEU A 141 6.34 -7.22 -26.71
N ILE A 142 6.61 -5.96 -27.02
CA ILE A 142 6.40 -5.37 -28.36
C ILE A 142 7.18 -6.16 -29.42
N THR A 143 8.44 -6.48 -29.13
CA THR A 143 9.32 -7.17 -30.11
C THR A 143 8.92 -8.62 -30.34
N SER A 144 8.38 -9.29 -29.32
CA SER A 144 7.97 -10.69 -29.43
C SER A 144 6.65 -10.86 -30.17
N GLY A 145 5.78 -9.87 -30.11
CA GLY A 145 4.41 -9.97 -30.62
C GLY A 145 3.56 -11.01 -29.87
N GLU A 146 4.11 -11.58 -28.77
CA GLU A 146 3.42 -12.58 -27.96
C GLU A 146 2.55 -11.86 -26.91
N SER A 147 1.26 -12.14 -26.92
CA SER A 147 0.40 -11.82 -25.78
C SER A 147 0.75 -12.77 -24.64
N PHE A 148 0.80 -12.26 -23.41
CA PHE A 148 0.85 -13.12 -22.24
C PHE A 148 -0.43 -13.95 -22.18
N LYS A 149 -0.32 -15.24 -22.50
CA LYS A 149 -1.35 -16.21 -22.15
C LYS A 149 -1.05 -16.70 -20.73
N PRO A 150 -1.81 -16.29 -19.74
CA PRO A 150 -1.69 -16.92 -18.40
C PRO A 150 -2.22 -18.36 -18.46
N PRO A 151 -1.72 -19.23 -17.58
CA PRO A 151 -0.54 -19.10 -16.75
C PRO A 151 0.66 -19.83 -17.36
N LEU A 152 1.82 -19.23 -17.33
CA LEU A 152 3.08 -19.91 -17.66
C LEU A 152 3.40 -21.04 -16.67
N ILE A 153 2.70 -21.08 -15.55
CA ILE A 153 2.74 -22.15 -14.54
C ILE A 153 1.27 -22.50 -14.25
N GLN A 154 0.87 -23.75 -14.52
CA GLN A 154 -0.44 -24.25 -14.08
C GLN A 154 -0.44 -24.36 -12.55
N PHE A 155 -0.95 -23.36 -11.88
CA PHE A 155 -1.27 -23.45 -10.47
C PHE A 155 -2.64 -24.08 -10.31
N ASN A 156 -2.76 -24.97 -9.33
CA ASN A 156 -4.04 -25.56 -8.97
C ASN A 156 -4.94 -24.45 -8.40
N ASN A 157 -6.04 -24.12 -9.09
CA ASN A 157 -7.00 -23.10 -8.69
C ASN A 157 -7.51 -23.27 -7.23
N GLN A 158 -7.53 -24.51 -6.72
CA GLN A 158 -7.86 -24.77 -5.33
C GLN A 158 -6.85 -24.16 -4.34
N LYS A 159 -5.55 -24.20 -4.64
CA LYS A 159 -4.52 -23.54 -3.80
C LYS A 159 -4.65 -22.01 -3.82
N ILE A 160 -5.00 -21.43 -4.98
CA ILE A 160 -5.26 -19.99 -5.10
C ILE A 160 -6.45 -19.61 -4.22
N GLN A 161 -7.52 -20.38 -4.30
CA GLN A 161 -8.74 -20.15 -3.51
C GLN A 161 -8.48 -20.27 -2.01
N THR A 162 -7.71 -21.28 -1.57
CA THR A 162 -7.34 -21.45 -0.16
C THR A 162 -6.50 -20.27 0.37
N ILE A 163 -5.65 -19.67 -0.47
CA ILE A 163 -4.86 -18.49 -0.07
C ILE A 163 -5.76 -17.26 -0.03
N ILE A 164 -6.64 -17.07 -1.03
CA ILE A 164 -7.63 -15.97 -1.03
C ILE A 164 -8.59 -16.11 0.16
N GLU A 165 -9.04 -17.31 0.47
CA GLU A 165 -9.86 -17.61 1.65
C GLU A 165 -9.10 -17.37 2.96
N GLY A 166 -7.79 -17.55 2.99
CA GLY A 166 -6.90 -17.15 4.09
C GLY A 166 -6.82 -15.62 4.28
N PHE A 167 -7.19 -14.83 3.25
CA PHE A 167 -7.37 -13.38 3.34
C PHE A 167 -8.78 -12.99 3.80
N ASN A 168 -9.77 -13.84 3.54
CA ASN A 168 -11.10 -13.68 4.10
C ASN A 168 -11.03 -14.16 5.55
N ILE A 169 -11.26 -13.27 6.51
CA ILE A 169 -11.43 -13.63 7.92
C ILE A 169 -12.54 -14.67 7.94
N LYS A 170 -12.22 -15.92 8.29
CA LYS A 170 -13.26 -16.87 8.67
C LYS A 170 -13.98 -16.25 9.85
N GLU A 171 -15.25 -15.98 9.69
CA GLU A 171 -16.14 -15.48 10.74
C GLU A 171 -16.14 -16.36 12.01
N ASN A 172 -15.43 -17.49 11.99
CA ASN A 172 -15.33 -18.48 13.05
C ASN A 172 -13.99 -18.56 13.78
N GLU A 173 -12.96 -17.81 13.40
CA GLU A 173 -11.98 -17.47 14.42
C GLU A 173 -12.70 -16.50 15.34
N GLU A 174 -13.02 -16.91 16.55
CA GLU A 174 -13.24 -16.05 17.69
C GLU A 174 -12.02 -15.09 17.82
N PHE A 175 -11.87 -14.19 16.87
CA PHE A 175 -11.56 -12.84 17.25
C PHE A 175 -12.59 -12.59 18.33
N ASP A 176 -12.11 -12.52 19.57
CA ASP A 176 -12.85 -11.96 20.68
C ASP A 176 -13.45 -10.65 20.13
N LEU A 177 -14.59 -10.82 19.41
CA LEU A 177 -15.52 -9.77 19.09
C LEU A 177 -16.10 -9.32 20.43
N ARG A 178 -15.23 -8.96 21.34
CA ARG A 178 -15.50 -7.77 22.10
C ARG A 178 -15.67 -6.72 21.03
N VAL A 179 -16.86 -6.68 20.49
CA VAL A 179 -17.44 -5.47 19.95
C VAL A 179 -17.42 -4.49 21.12
N SER A 180 -16.22 -4.11 21.50
CA SER A 180 -16.02 -2.83 22.10
C SER A 180 -16.38 -1.91 20.95
N SER A 181 -17.65 -1.54 20.87
CA SER A 181 -18.13 -0.35 20.18
C SER A 181 -17.45 0.89 20.82
N PHE A 182 -16.14 0.82 20.88
CA PHE A 182 -15.28 1.94 21.22
C PHE A 182 -15.15 2.76 19.95
N SER A 183 -16.25 3.48 19.63
CA SER A 183 -16.06 4.74 18.94
C SER A 183 -15.04 5.50 19.77
N LEU A 184 -13.80 5.67 19.27
CA LEU A 184 -12.82 6.61 19.82
C LEU A 184 -13.49 7.98 19.81
N SER A 185 -14.21 8.31 20.89
CA SER A 185 -14.77 9.65 21.09
C SER A 185 -13.63 10.52 21.58
N PHE A 186 -13.06 11.30 20.67
CA PHE A 186 -12.10 12.31 21.04
C PHE A 186 -12.79 13.36 21.90
N SER A 187 -12.18 13.72 23.03
CA SER A 187 -12.61 14.89 23.77
C SER A 187 -12.50 16.13 22.88
N GLU A 188 -13.34 17.14 23.10
CA GLU A 188 -13.31 18.39 22.34
C GLU A 188 -11.90 18.99 22.29
N ARG A 189 -11.18 18.96 23.41
CA ARG A 189 -9.78 19.41 23.51
C ARG A 189 -8.87 18.69 22.51
N ILE A 190 -8.94 17.36 22.44
CA ILE A 190 -8.10 16.57 21.51
C ILE A 190 -8.48 16.86 20.07
N SER A 191 -9.77 16.99 19.76
CA SER A 191 -10.24 17.36 18.43
C SER A 191 -9.71 18.72 17.96
N ILE A 192 -9.67 19.71 18.86
CA ILE A 192 -9.10 21.04 18.60
C ILE A 192 -7.59 20.94 18.34
N GLU A 193 -6.86 20.20 19.17
CA GLU A 193 -5.40 20.03 19.00
C GLU A 193 -5.05 19.27 17.70
N LEU A 194 -5.81 18.23 17.33
CA LEU A 194 -5.64 17.55 16.06
C LEU A 194 -5.84 18.50 14.87
N LYS A 195 -6.89 19.33 14.91
CA LYS A 195 -7.13 20.35 13.87
C LYS A 195 -5.96 21.35 13.78
N LYS A 196 -5.43 21.81 14.92
CA LYS A 196 -4.26 22.71 14.94
C LYS A 196 -3.03 22.06 14.28
N ILE A 197 -2.77 20.78 14.58
CA ILE A 197 -1.65 20.05 13.97
C ILE A 197 -1.84 19.96 12.45
N LEU A 198 -3.04 19.60 11.95
CA LEU A 198 -3.32 19.53 10.52
C LEU A 198 -3.19 20.89 9.84
N ASN A 199 -3.63 21.97 10.46
CA ASN A 199 -3.46 23.31 9.95
C ASN A 199 -1.98 23.72 9.88
N ASN A 200 -1.18 23.43 10.91
CA ASN A 200 0.26 23.70 10.92
C ASN A 200 0.97 22.85 9.83
N PHE A 201 0.54 21.61 9.62
CA PHE A 201 1.05 20.78 8.55
C PHE A 201 0.76 21.40 7.18
N SER A 202 -0.44 21.94 6.97
CA SER A 202 -0.80 22.60 5.70
C SER A 202 0.01 23.87 5.42
N LEU A 203 0.39 24.61 6.47
CA LEU A 203 1.28 25.77 6.33
C LEU A 203 2.72 25.35 6.01
N THR A 204 3.14 24.21 6.52
CA THR A 204 4.50 23.68 6.27
C THR A 204 4.65 23.05 4.89
N ILE A 205 3.55 22.49 4.34
CA ILE A 205 3.52 21.83 3.02
C ILE A 205 2.52 22.54 2.11
N PRO A 206 2.98 23.52 1.29
CA PRO A 206 2.08 24.35 0.47
C PRO A 206 1.24 23.59 -0.56
N ASP A 207 1.76 22.46 -1.06
CA ASP A 207 1.08 21.62 -2.08
C ASP A 207 0.21 20.51 -1.47
N LEU A 208 -0.06 20.59 -0.16
CA LEU A 208 -0.98 19.67 0.52
C LEU A 208 -2.37 19.80 -0.09
N LYS A 209 -2.93 18.72 -0.61
CA LYS A 209 -4.30 18.64 -1.11
C LYS A 209 -5.27 18.29 0.00
N TYR A 210 -4.95 17.24 0.75
CA TYR A 210 -5.69 16.85 1.95
C TYR A 210 -4.79 16.17 2.99
N ALA A 211 -5.28 16.14 4.22
CA ALA A 211 -4.72 15.37 5.32
C ALA A 211 -5.87 14.83 6.19
N PHE A 212 -5.89 13.51 6.42
CA PHE A 212 -6.92 12.82 7.20
C PHE A 212 -6.30 12.02 8.33
N ILE A 213 -6.91 12.10 9.51
CA ILE A 213 -6.70 11.16 10.60
C ILE A 213 -7.89 10.21 10.58
N THR A 214 -7.64 8.96 10.19
CA THR A 214 -8.66 7.94 10.03
C THR A 214 -8.52 6.91 11.14
N ILE A 215 -9.62 6.64 11.81
CA ILE A 215 -9.71 5.64 12.88
C ILE A 215 -10.25 4.31 12.35
N GLU A 216 -10.34 3.32 13.22
CA GLU A 216 -10.86 1.98 12.93
C GLU A 216 -12.21 2.07 12.19
N GLY A 217 -12.39 1.20 11.19
CA GLY A 217 -13.55 1.24 10.29
C GLY A 217 -13.47 2.25 9.15
N GLY A 218 -12.37 3.02 9.04
CA GLY A 218 -12.20 3.98 7.94
C GLY A 218 -12.84 5.35 8.20
N PHE A 219 -13.35 5.60 9.42
CA PHE A 219 -14.00 6.86 9.77
C PHE A 219 -12.99 7.99 9.98
N ILE A 220 -13.34 9.20 9.53
CA ILE A 220 -12.48 10.38 9.65
C ILE A 220 -12.67 11.01 11.04
N ALA A 221 -11.62 11.01 11.84
CA ALA A 221 -11.59 11.68 13.14
C ALA A 221 -11.26 13.16 13.03
N SER A 222 -10.36 13.53 12.12
CA SER A 222 -10.01 14.93 11.83
C SER A 222 -9.54 15.06 10.40
N LYS A 223 -9.81 16.20 9.77
CA LYS A 223 -9.44 16.45 8.37
C LYS A 223 -8.99 17.87 8.10
N PHE A 224 -8.11 18.01 7.14
CA PHE A 224 -7.77 19.24 6.43
C PHE A 224 -7.99 19.02 4.94
N LEU A 225 -8.60 19.98 4.25
CA LEU A 225 -8.85 20.02 2.81
C LEU A 225 -8.48 21.39 2.28
N LYS A 226 -7.66 21.43 1.22
CA LYS A 226 -7.25 22.71 0.62
C LYS A 226 -8.36 23.34 -0.21
N ASN A 227 -9.15 22.53 -0.93
CA ASN A 227 -10.24 23.01 -1.78
C ASN A 227 -11.55 22.34 -1.36
N PHE A 228 -12.64 23.10 -1.30
CA PHE A 228 -13.98 22.62 -0.98
C PHE A 228 -14.66 21.83 -2.12
N GLU A 229 -13.98 21.63 -3.25
CA GLU A 229 -14.51 20.90 -4.42
C GLU A 229 -14.59 19.38 -4.24
N PHE A 230 -14.07 18.83 -3.14
CA PHE A 230 -14.23 17.44 -2.84
C PHE A 230 -15.65 17.15 -2.34
N ASN A 231 -16.42 16.38 -3.12
CA ASN A 231 -17.67 15.81 -2.64
C ASN A 231 -17.44 14.97 -1.37
N ILE A 232 -18.30 15.13 -0.35
CA ILE A 232 -18.21 14.42 0.94
C ILE A 232 -18.04 12.92 0.73
N ASN A 233 -18.84 12.31 -0.14
CA ASN A 233 -18.75 10.87 -0.45
C ASN A 233 -17.37 10.45 -0.99
N LYS A 234 -16.71 11.31 -1.76
CA LYS A 234 -15.37 11.03 -2.28
C LYS A 234 -14.33 11.07 -1.16
N ILE A 235 -14.49 11.95 -0.19
CA ILE A 235 -13.59 12.07 0.96
C ILE A 235 -13.66 10.83 1.83
N ASP A 236 -14.87 10.40 2.18
CA ASP A 236 -15.09 9.21 3.00
C ASP A 236 -14.58 7.94 2.30
N ASN A 237 -14.79 7.83 1.00
CA ASN A 237 -14.24 6.73 0.20
C ASN A 237 -12.70 6.71 0.21
N ILE A 238 -12.03 7.85 0.02
CA ILE A 238 -10.56 7.94 0.07
C ILE A 238 -10.06 7.52 1.46
N SER A 239 -10.73 7.97 2.52
CA SER A 239 -10.37 7.61 3.89
C SER A 239 -10.51 6.10 4.13
N ALA A 240 -11.66 5.52 3.79
CA ALA A 240 -11.93 4.10 3.96
C ALA A 240 -10.98 3.23 3.13
N MET A 241 -10.73 3.60 1.87
CA MET A 241 -9.79 2.89 1.00
C MET A 241 -8.34 3.01 1.48
N SER A 242 -7.91 4.18 1.99
CA SER A 242 -6.59 4.36 2.58
C SER A 242 -6.41 3.47 3.82
N TYR A 243 -7.44 3.38 4.67
CA TYR A 243 -7.43 2.50 5.82
C TYR A 243 -7.37 1.03 5.41
N SER A 244 -8.20 0.62 4.45
CA SER A 244 -8.21 -0.74 3.89
C SER A 244 -6.86 -1.10 3.27
N LEU A 245 -6.24 -0.20 2.52
CA LEU A 245 -4.91 -0.39 1.93
C LEU A 245 -3.86 -0.63 3.01
N PHE A 246 -3.89 0.15 4.09
CA PHE A 246 -2.95 0.00 5.19
C PHE A 246 -3.12 -1.32 5.92
N GLN A 247 -4.36 -1.76 6.18
CA GLN A 247 -4.65 -3.06 6.79
C GLN A 247 -4.22 -4.22 5.89
N THR A 248 -4.49 -4.11 4.59
CA THR A 248 -4.04 -5.10 3.60
C THR A 248 -2.51 -5.19 3.57
N ALA A 249 -1.82 -4.05 3.57
CA ALA A 249 -0.35 -4.00 3.59
C ALA A 249 0.24 -4.62 4.87
N ASN A 250 -0.37 -4.38 6.03
CA ASN A 250 0.02 -5.02 7.29
C ASN A 250 -0.12 -6.54 7.22
N ARG A 251 -1.24 -7.01 6.71
CA ARG A 251 -1.50 -8.44 6.55
C ARG A 251 -0.51 -9.08 5.58
N CYS A 252 -0.22 -8.42 4.47
CA CYS A 252 0.78 -8.87 3.50
C CYS A 252 2.19 -8.91 4.12
N ALA A 253 2.59 -7.87 4.84
CA ALA A 253 3.88 -7.83 5.52
C ALA A 253 4.02 -8.98 6.53
N TRP A 254 2.95 -9.29 7.26
CA TRP A 254 2.91 -10.41 8.18
C TRP A 254 3.05 -11.77 7.47
N LEU A 255 2.29 -11.99 6.39
CA LEU A 255 2.36 -13.23 5.58
C LEU A 255 3.75 -13.45 4.99
N LEU A 256 4.43 -12.37 4.61
CA LEU A 256 5.80 -12.40 4.09
C LEU A 256 6.86 -12.49 5.21
N LYS A 257 6.45 -12.70 6.47
CA LYS A 257 7.33 -12.73 7.66
C LYS A 257 8.17 -11.45 7.83
N LYS A 258 7.68 -10.33 7.31
CA LYS A 258 8.34 -9.00 7.35
C LYS A 258 7.77 -8.09 8.46
N MET A 259 6.95 -8.66 9.36
CA MET A 259 6.25 -8.01 10.48
C MET A 259 5.15 -7.05 10.01
N TYR A 260 5.22 -5.75 10.37
CA TYR A 260 4.15 -4.79 10.13
C TYR A 260 4.63 -3.68 9.20
N ALA A 261 3.71 -3.20 8.36
CA ALA A 261 3.90 -1.97 7.62
C ALA A 261 3.86 -0.77 8.59
N GLN A 262 4.75 0.19 8.39
CA GLN A 262 4.75 1.45 9.13
C GLN A 262 4.19 2.57 8.27
N ASN A 263 4.65 2.61 7.00
CA ASN A 263 4.29 3.65 6.06
C ASN A 263 4.01 3.04 4.69
N ILE A 264 3.09 3.65 3.96
CA ILE A 264 2.85 3.38 2.55
C ILE A 264 3.00 4.70 1.80
N LEU A 265 3.73 4.66 0.69
CA LEU A 265 3.81 5.74 -0.28
C LEU A 265 3.19 5.25 -1.59
N LEU A 266 2.17 5.96 -2.08
CA LEU A 266 1.73 5.85 -3.46
C LEU A 266 2.35 7.03 -4.22
N ASP A 267 3.24 6.69 -5.13
CA ASP A 267 3.89 7.64 -6.04
C ASP A 267 3.06 7.71 -7.32
N CYS A 268 2.31 8.79 -7.51
CA CYS A 268 1.46 9.05 -8.65
C CYS A 268 2.13 10.00 -9.63
N GLU A 269 1.56 10.26 -10.78
CA GLU A 269 2.15 11.17 -11.77
C GLU A 269 2.28 12.60 -11.22
N ASN A 270 1.21 13.12 -10.63
CA ASN A 270 1.11 14.52 -10.20
C ASN A 270 1.11 14.71 -8.68
N SER A 271 1.10 13.63 -7.91
CA SER A 271 1.05 13.70 -6.44
C SER A 271 1.78 12.54 -5.76
N PHE A 272 2.02 12.72 -4.48
CA PHE A 272 2.39 11.67 -3.55
C PHE A 272 1.26 11.50 -2.54
N GLN A 273 0.80 10.27 -2.35
CA GLN A 273 -0.05 9.94 -1.20
C GLN A 273 0.77 9.15 -0.18
N PHE A 274 0.75 9.62 1.07
CA PHE A 274 1.37 8.92 2.21
C PHE A 274 0.30 8.42 3.14
N ILE A 275 0.47 7.20 3.64
CA ILE A 275 -0.37 6.59 4.65
C ILE A 275 0.53 6.07 5.76
N ASN A 276 0.50 6.71 6.91
CA ASN A 276 1.33 6.37 8.06
C ASN A 276 0.47 5.67 9.12
N GLY A 277 0.92 4.53 9.61
CA GLY A 277 0.27 3.82 10.69
C GLY A 277 0.45 4.52 12.02
N LEU A 278 -0.64 4.68 12.75
CA LEU A 278 -0.70 5.28 14.08
C LEU A 278 -1.45 4.31 15.02
N ARG A 279 -0.83 3.20 15.43
CA ARG A 279 -1.49 2.15 16.24
C ARG A 279 -2.80 1.63 15.61
N LYS A 280 -3.98 2.04 16.16
CA LYS A 280 -5.33 1.68 15.67
C LYS A 280 -5.89 2.66 14.63
N SER A 281 -5.11 3.63 14.20
CA SER A 281 -5.51 4.67 13.24
C SER A 281 -4.44 4.85 12.18
N ILE A 282 -4.74 5.65 11.17
CA ILE A 282 -3.78 6.05 10.14
C ILE A 282 -3.81 7.58 9.96
N PHE A 283 -2.68 8.10 9.52
CA PHE A 283 -2.55 9.48 9.02
C PHE A 283 -2.30 9.42 7.52
N SER A 284 -3.29 9.79 6.72
CA SER A 284 -3.19 9.81 5.26
C SER A 284 -3.13 11.23 4.72
N THR A 285 -2.25 11.48 3.75
CA THR A 285 -2.05 12.80 3.14
C THR A 285 -1.81 12.67 1.65
N GLU A 286 -2.34 13.60 0.86
CA GLU A 286 -1.98 13.74 -0.55
C GLU A 286 -1.33 15.09 -0.80
N ILE A 287 -0.16 15.08 -1.46
CA ILE A 287 0.70 16.25 -1.68
C ILE A 287 1.02 16.33 -3.17
N GLY A 288 0.79 17.48 -3.77
CA GLY A 288 1.15 17.74 -5.17
C GLY A 288 2.66 17.76 -5.38
N LYS A 289 3.11 17.43 -6.59
CA LYS A 289 4.53 17.38 -6.98
C LYS A 289 5.09 18.69 -7.51
N SER A 290 4.28 19.75 -7.58
CA SER A 290 4.69 21.00 -8.25
C SER A 290 5.89 21.66 -7.57
N ARG A 291 5.96 21.66 -6.24
CA ARG A 291 7.00 22.34 -5.46
C ARG A 291 7.73 21.45 -4.47
N GLN A 292 7.17 20.28 -4.15
CA GLN A 292 7.69 19.44 -3.07
C GLN A 292 8.49 18.25 -3.60
N LYS A 293 9.70 18.10 -3.05
CA LYS A 293 10.55 16.93 -3.32
C LYS A 293 10.25 15.84 -2.28
N LEU A 294 10.17 14.59 -2.73
CA LEU A 294 9.91 13.42 -1.90
C LEU A 294 10.78 13.38 -0.63
N GLY A 295 12.08 13.69 -0.76
CA GLY A 295 13.01 13.70 0.37
C GLY A 295 12.63 14.67 1.48
N LEU A 296 12.18 15.88 1.14
CA LEU A 296 11.74 16.87 2.11
C LEU A 296 10.48 16.44 2.85
N ILE A 297 9.49 15.91 2.11
CA ILE A 297 8.27 15.39 2.72
C ILE A 297 8.59 14.28 3.71
N ARG A 298 9.50 13.38 3.37
CA ARG A 298 9.94 12.26 4.22
C ARG A 298 10.67 12.71 5.51
N LEU A 299 11.22 13.91 5.55
CA LEU A 299 11.83 14.48 6.76
C LEU A 299 10.78 15.15 7.67
N ILE A 300 9.77 15.77 7.07
CA ILE A 300 8.75 16.54 7.79
C ILE A 300 7.64 15.62 8.34
N LEU A 301 7.13 14.71 7.51
CA LEU A 301 5.96 13.89 7.80
C LEU A 301 6.05 13.08 9.11
N PRO A 302 7.19 12.42 9.46
CA PRO A 302 7.32 11.68 10.71
C PRO A 302 7.15 12.54 11.97
N GLN A 303 7.52 13.81 11.93
CA GLN A 303 7.39 14.72 13.06
C GLN A 303 5.92 15.01 13.38
N PHE A 304 5.09 15.20 12.33
CA PHE A 304 3.66 15.39 12.48
C PHE A 304 2.95 14.10 12.87
N SER A 305 3.32 12.97 12.24
CA SER A 305 2.78 11.64 12.57
C SER A 305 2.99 11.31 14.05
N LYS A 306 4.18 11.57 14.60
CA LYS A 306 4.47 11.36 16.01
C LYS A 306 3.61 12.21 16.93
N ARG A 307 3.44 13.51 16.63
CA ARG A 307 2.58 14.40 17.43
C ARG A 307 1.12 13.93 17.43
N ILE A 308 0.62 13.48 16.29
CA ILE A 308 -0.74 12.93 16.16
C ILE A 308 -0.85 11.64 16.98
N GLU A 309 0.14 10.75 16.89
CA GLU A 309 0.17 9.48 17.64
C GLU A 309 0.15 9.72 19.16
N ASP A 310 0.91 10.68 19.65
CA ASP A 310 0.95 11.05 21.07
C ASP A 310 -0.41 11.56 21.57
N LEU A 311 -1.14 12.35 20.78
CA LEU A 311 -2.50 12.80 21.12
C LEU A 311 -3.52 11.66 21.12
N ILE A 312 -3.43 10.75 20.14
CA ILE A 312 -4.32 9.58 20.06
C ILE A 312 -4.07 8.66 21.25
N LYS A 313 -2.81 8.50 21.68
CA LYS A 313 -2.46 7.74 22.87
C LYS A 313 -3.11 8.32 24.12
N GLN A 314 -3.05 9.63 24.33
CA GLN A 314 -3.71 10.29 25.46
C GLN A 314 -5.23 10.08 25.44
N ALA A 315 -5.87 10.09 24.25
CA ALA A 315 -7.29 9.80 24.12
C ALA A 315 -7.66 8.38 24.54
N SER A 316 -6.84 7.40 24.18
CA SER A 316 -7.06 6.00 24.52
C SER A 316 -6.91 5.74 26.02
N GLU A 317 -5.90 6.34 26.65
CA GLU A 317 -5.67 6.20 28.11
C GLU A 317 -6.83 6.75 28.95
N ILE A 318 -7.44 7.87 28.52
CA ILE A 318 -8.60 8.47 29.20
C ILE A 318 -9.84 7.56 29.12
N GLN A 319 -9.99 6.80 28.02
CA GLN A 319 -11.13 5.88 27.86
C GLN A 319 -10.98 4.62 28.72
N ASP A 320 -9.79 4.07 28.82
CA ASP A 320 -9.54 2.90 29.65
C ASP A 320 -9.85 3.17 31.14
N HIS A 321 -9.59 4.38 31.61
CA HIS A 321 -9.97 4.80 32.98
C HIS A 321 -11.49 4.94 33.19
N LYS A 322 -12.26 5.36 32.18
CA LYS A 322 -13.71 5.49 32.29
C LYS A 322 -14.45 4.14 32.31
N VAL A 323 -13.93 3.13 31.63
CA VAL A 323 -14.53 1.78 31.61
C VAL A 323 -14.41 1.08 32.97
N PHE A 324 -13.38 1.38 33.76
CA PHE A 324 -13.23 0.83 35.11
C PHE A 324 -14.29 1.35 36.10
N ASP A 325 -14.72 2.61 35.93
CA ASP A 325 -15.72 3.20 36.83
C ASP A 325 -17.14 2.65 36.62
N VAL A 326 -17.51 2.26 35.39
CA VAL A 326 -18.84 1.71 35.11
C VAL A 326 -19.03 0.32 35.72
N LYS A 327 -17.99 -0.50 35.78
CA LYS A 327 -18.05 -1.80 36.48
C LYS A 327 -18.20 -1.65 37.99
N LYS A 328 -17.62 -0.61 38.56
CA LYS A 328 -17.74 -0.29 39.97
C LYS A 328 -19.16 0.20 40.32
N LEU A 329 -19.75 1.04 39.45
CA LEU A 329 -21.13 1.51 39.60
C LEU A 329 -22.18 0.38 39.45
N LEU A 330 -21.95 -0.58 38.53
CA LEU A 330 -22.85 -1.74 38.39
C LEU A 330 -22.72 -2.70 39.58
N GLY A 331 -21.55 -2.83 40.21
CA GLY A 331 -21.36 -3.63 41.43
C GLY A 331 -22.06 -3.04 42.63
N GLU A 332 -22.19 -1.73 42.72
CA GLU A 332 -22.88 -1.05 43.84
C GLU A 332 -24.42 -1.03 43.67
N LEU A 333 -24.93 -1.25 42.45
CA LEU A 333 -26.38 -1.33 42.18
C LEU A 333 -26.99 -2.72 42.37
N ILE A 334 -26.15 -3.77 42.48
CA ILE A 334 -26.59 -5.16 42.68
C ILE A 334 -26.63 -5.54 44.18
N ILE A 335 -26.14 -4.69 45.08
CA ILE A 335 -26.07 -4.94 46.53
C ILE A 335 -27.15 -4.13 47.30
N LYS A 336 -28.15 -3.60 46.62
CA LYS A 336 -29.36 -3.04 47.23
C LYS A 336 -30.59 -3.85 46.76
#